data_dd0d077631673709a9f439e3e6aa7c86
#
_entry.id   dd0d077631673709a9f439e3e6aa7c86
#
_cell.length_a   1.000
_cell.length_b   1.000
_cell.length_c   1.000
_cell.angle_alpha   90.00
_cell.angle_beta   90.00
_cell.angle_gamma   90.00
#
_symmetry.space_group_name_H-M   'P 1'
#
loop_
_entity.id
_entity.type
_entity.pdbx_description
1 polymer ?
#
loop_
_entity_poly.entity_id
_entity_poly.type
_entity_poly.pdbx_seq_one_letter_code
_entity_poly.pdbx_strand_id
1 'polypeptide(L)'
;EEYRRTTGRDVTASLEGNRILLTSRGLCAHSCTPFNGKNAIVAILMFLDGLGIDGSMGAFLRFFAEKIGMTTDGSLLGMKREDECGRLTFSLSKMDVDEDRLEWVVNIRYPYTYKDQVTADFTAQVAPAGMVMDKVDAHNTYRFPMDHPMIRTLRGVYEELTGKDSTPGHEGGTYAQVVPGIVPFGSIF
;
A
#
# COMPACT_ATOMS: atom_id res chain seq x y z
N GLU A 1 22.18 7.59 15.06
CA GLU A 1 21.92 6.55 16.09
C GLU A 1 20.67 6.85 16.92
N GLU A 2 20.48 8.09 17.37
CA GLU A 2 19.31 8.49 18.16
C GLU A 2 17.98 8.21 17.45
N TYR A 3 17.85 8.56 16.18
CA TYR A 3 16.65 8.29 15.39
C TYR A 3 16.31 6.80 15.34
N ARG A 4 17.29 5.93 15.15
CA ARG A 4 17.09 4.47 15.18
C ARG A 4 16.59 3.99 16.55
N ARG A 5 17.18 4.52 17.61
CA ARG A 5 16.85 4.17 18.99
C ARG A 5 15.43 4.61 19.37
N THR A 6 15.00 5.81 18.94
CA THR A 6 13.73 6.41 19.33
C THR A 6 12.54 5.93 18.47
N THR A 7 12.80 5.63 17.18
CA THR A 7 11.74 5.28 16.23
C THR A 7 11.72 3.80 15.81
N GLY A 8 12.79 3.07 16.10
CA GLY A 8 12.98 1.70 15.61
C GLY A 8 13.19 1.58 14.09
N ARG A 9 13.38 2.72 13.39
CA ARG A 9 13.59 2.75 11.93
C ARG A 9 15.07 2.67 11.61
N ASP A 10 15.44 1.79 10.69
CA ASP A 10 16.83 1.58 10.32
C ASP A 10 17.29 2.56 9.23
N VAL A 11 17.58 3.78 9.63
CA VAL A 11 18.18 4.81 8.78
C VAL A 11 19.58 5.11 9.27
N THR A 12 20.54 5.05 8.35
CA THR A 12 21.97 5.34 8.62
C THR A 12 22.48 6.42 7.68
N ALA A 13 23.50 7.15 8.11
CA ALA A 13 24.20 8.15 7.32
C ALA A 13 25.68 7.85 7.31
N SER A 14 26.33 7.96 6.16
CA SER A 14 27.78 7.91 5.98
C SER A 14 28.26 9.09 5.15
N LEU A 15 29.48 9.53 5.41
CA LEU A 15 30.13 10.59 4.61
C LEU A 15 30.97 9.95 3.52
N GLU A 16 30.68 10.30 2.27
CA GLU A 16 31.42 9.86 1.09
C GLU A 16 31.97 11.07 0.31
N GLY A 17 33.22 11.42 0.58
CA GLY A 17 33.79 12.65 0.08
C GLY A 17 33.09 13.90 0.67
N ASN A 18 32.45 14.69 -0.20
CA ASN A 18 31.64 15.85 0.20
C ASN A 18 30.12 15.58 0.17
N ARG A 19 29.72 14.31 0.07
CA ARG A 19 28.31 13.89 0.03
C ARG A 19 27.95 13.09 1.27
N ILE A 20 26.71 13.24 1.71
CA ILE A 20 26.13 12.38 2.74
C ILE A 20 25.28 11.32 2.03
N LEU A 21 25.66 10.05 2.22
CA LEU A 21 24.85 8.92 1.80
C LEU A 21 23.92 8.53 2.94
N LEU A 22 22.61 8.59 2.67
CA LEU A 22 21.58 8.07 3.57
C LEU A 22 21.14 6.70 3.08
N THR A 23 21.10 5.75 3.99
CA THR A 23 20.62 4.38 3.70
C THR A 23 19.51 4.03 4.67
N SER A 24 18.39 3.57 4.14
CA SER A 24 17.29 3.01 4.93
C SER A 24 17.10 1.54 4.59
N ARG A 25 16.96 0.71 5.63
CA ARG A 25 16.66 -0.72 5.49
C ARG A 25 15.26 -1.01 5.95
N GLY A 26 14.54 -1.79 5.14
CA GLY A 26 13.17 -2.21 5.40
C GLY A 26 13.02 -3.72 5.46
N LEU A 27 11.78 -4.13 5.57
CA LEU A 27 11.34 -5.52 5.42
C LEU A 27 10.30 -5.56 4.31
N CYS A 28 10.60 -6.32 3.26
CA CYS A 28 9.67 -6.47 2.15
C CYS A 28 8.43 -7.25 2.59
N ALA A 29 7.26 -6.79 2.17
CA ALA A 29 6.00 -7.50 2.34
C ALA A 29 5.15 -7.34 1.09
N HIS A 30 4.25 -8.27 0.87
CA HIS A 30 3.31 -8.18 -0.24
C HIS A 30 2.34 -7.01 -0.05
N SER A 31 1.94 -6.35 -1.13
CA SER A 31 1.05 -5.17 -1.07
C SER A 31 -0.34 -5.44 -0.48
N CYS A 32 -0.76 -6.70 -0.39
CA CYS A 32 -1.98 -7.07 0.33
C CYS A 32 -1.79 -7.09 1.85
N THR A 33 -0.57 -7.29 2.32
CA THR A 33 -0.22 -7.40 3.73
C THR A 33 0.94 -6.45 4.09
N PRO A 34 0.88 -5.16 3.73
CA PRO A 34 1.98 -4.22 3.92
C PRO A 34 2.33 -3.99 5.40
N PHE A 35 1.39 -4.27 6.29
CA PHE A 35 1.57 -4.21 7.75
C PHE A 35 2.53 -5.29 8.29
N ASN A 36 2.87 -6.32 7.51
CA ASN A 36 3.91 -7.31 7.85
C ASN A 36 5.31 -6.83 7.46
N GLY A 37 5.41 -5.68 6.76
CA GLY A 37 6.66 -5.10 6.30
C GLY A 37 7.13 -3.89 7.09
N LYS A 38 8.26 -3.34 6.65
CA LYS A 38 8.79 -2.05 7.09
C LYS A 38 9.20 -1.25 5.87
N ASN A 39 8.48 -0.17 5.58
CA ASN A 39 8.71 0.64 4.39
C ASN A 39 9.96 1.52 4.56
N ALA A 40 11.04 1.18 3.84
CA ALA A 40 12.30 1.89 3.89
C ALA A 40 12.21 3.30 3.26
N ILE A 41 11.39 3.47 2.23
CA ILE A 41 11.19 4.77 1.57
C ILE A 41 10.54 5.75 2.55
N VAL A 42 9.45 5.34 3.18
CA VAL A 42 8.77 6.19 4.16
C VAL A 42 9.67 6.50 5.36
N ALA A 43 10.45 5.52 5.81
CA ALA A 43 11.36 5.71 6.94
C ALA A 43 12.42 6.80 6.66
N ILE A 44 13.00 6.84 5.45
CA ILE A 44 13.99 7.87 5.08
C ILE A 44 13.33 9.23 4.86
N LEU A 45 12.12 9.29 4.27
CA LEU A 45 11.39 10.54 4.09
C LEU A 45 11.02 11.18 5.44
N MET A 46 10.55 10.40 6.39
CA MET A 46 10.26 10.88 7.75
C MET A 46 11.52 11.28 8.52
N PHE A 47 12.65 10.66 8.24
CA PHE A 47 13.93 11.10 8.79
C PHE A 47 14.32 12.49 8.25
N LEU A 48 14.20 12.68 6.94
CA LEU A 48 14.50 13.94 6.27
C LEU A 48 13.56 15.07 6.70
N ASP A 49 12.27 14.79 6.85
CA ASP A 49 11.29 15.75 7.39
C ASP A 49 11.68 16.23 8.79
N GLY A 50 12.13 15.31 9.63
CA GLY A 50 12.63 15.63 10.99
C GLY A 50 13.88 16.50 11.04
N LEU A 51 14.57 16.74 9.90
CA LEU A 51 15.70 17.67 9.82
C LEU A 51 15.25 19.13 9.63
N GLY A 52 13.95 19.39 9.43
CA GLY A 52 13.41 20.74 9.28
C GLY A 52 13.86 21.44 7.99
N ILE A 53 13.94 20.72 6.89
CA ILE A 53 14.30 21.27 5.58
C ILE A 53 13.18 22.21 5.10
N ASP A 54 13.54 23.38 4.64
CA ASP A 54 12.64 24.41 4.15
C ASP A 54 12.40 24.32 2.63
N GLY A 55 11.50 25.20 2.14
CA GLY A 55 11.17 25.33 0.72
C GLY A 55 10.34 24.18 0.16
N SER A 56 10.40 23.98 -1.15
CA SER A 56 9.60 22.97 -1.86
C SER A 56 9.92 21.54 -1.40
N MET A 57 11.19 21.26 -1.14
CA MET A 57 11.61 19.96 -0.61
C MET A 57 11.00 19.71 0.78
N GLY A 58 11.05 20.70 1.67
CA GLY A 58 10.43 20.58 2.99
C GLY A 58 8.91 20.38 2.93
N ALA A 59 8.22 21.09 2.02
CA ALA A 59 6.79 20.89 1.81
C ALA A 59 6.46 19.46 1.31
N PHE A 60 7.29 18.96 0.39
CA PHE A 60 7.19 17.59 -0.11
C PHE A 60 7.39 16.55 1.03
N LEU A 61 8.43 16.70 1.83
CA LEU A 61 8.72 15.79 2.93
C LEU A 61 7.60 15.77 3.97
N ARG A 62 7.08 16.95 4.35
CA ARG A 62 5.91 17.08 5.24
C ARG A 62 4.66 16.40 4.68
N PHE A 63 4.40 16.56 3.38
CA PHE A 63 3.29 15.83 2.75
C PHE A 63 3.40 14.31 2.98
N PHE A 64 4.56 13.72 2.74
CA PHE A 64 4.75 12.29 2.97
C PHE A 64 4.65 11.91 4.44
N ALA A 65 5.20 12.72 5.34
CA ALA A 65 5.14 12.45 6.78
C ALA A 65 3.70 12.51 7.31
N GLU A 66 2.92 13.51 6.89
CA GLU A 66 1.56 13.76 7.38
C GLU A 66 0.49 12.95 6.68
N LYS A 67 0.64 12.69 5.37
CA LYS A 67 -0.39 12.06 4.54
C LYS A 67 -0.15 10.59 4.25
N ILE A 68 1.08 10.14 4.29
CA ILE A 68 1.44 8.74 4.06
C ILE A 68 1.89 8.11 5.40
N GLY A 69 2.91 8.68 6.04
CA GLY A 69 3.45 8.18 7.29
C GLY A 69 3.81 6.68 7.21
N MET A 70 3.84 6.03 8.34
CA MET A 70 4.04 4.57 8.41
C MET A 70 2.72 3.77 8.38
N THR A 71 1.59 4.43 8.04
CA THR A 71 0.30 3.74 7.95
C THR A 71 0.21 2.90 6.69
N THR A 72 -0.54 1.84 6.76
CA THR A 72 -0.69 0.88 5.66
C THR A 72 -2.14 0.69 5.25
N ASP A 73 -3.04 1.57 5.70
CA ASP A 73 -4.48 1.49 5.50
C ASP A 73 -5.09 2.76 4.87
N GLY A 74 -4.24 3.70 4.45
CA GLY A 74 -4.68 4.97 3.86
C GLY A 74 -5.37 5.92 4.85
N SER A 75 -5.28 5.68 6.16
CA SER A 75 -5.98 6.48 7.19
C SER A 75 -5.56 7.95 7.17
N LEU A 76 -4.28 8.27 7.00
CA LEU A 76 -3.79 9.64 6.94
C LEU A 76 -4.26 10.41 5.68
N LEU A 77 -4.64 9.69 4.64
CA LEU A 77 -5.27 10.24 3.43
C LEU A 77 -6.81 10.29 3.54
N GLY A 78 -7.40 9.89 4.66
CA GLY A 78 -8.84 9.76 4.80
C GLY A 78 -9.48 8.65 3.96
N MET A 79 -8.66 7.74 3.43
CA MET A 79 -9.06 6.69 2.50
C MET A 79 -9.31 5.33 3.17
N LYS A 80 -9.18 5.24 4.50
CA LYS A 80 -9.45 3.99 5.21
C LYS A 80 -10.87 3.51 4.97
N ARG A 81 -11.03 2.30 4.44
CA ARG A 81 -12.32 1.66 4.15
C ARG A 81 -12.22 0.16 4.42
N GLU A 82 -13.35 -0.42 4.75
CA GLU A 82 -13.50 -1.86 4.98
C GLU A 82 -14.92 -2.29 4.60
N ASP A 83 -15.06 -3.46 4.01
CA ASP A 83 -16.32 -4.16 3.80
C ASP A 83 -16.13 -5.68 4.01
N GLU A 84 -17.13 -6.48 3.69
CA GLU A 84 -17.04 -7.94 3.83
C GLU A 84 -15.98 -8.60 2.93
N CYS A 85 -15.46 -7.88 1.92
CA CYS A 85 -14.38 -8.37 1.07
C CYS A 85 -13.00 -8.04 1.65
N GLY A 86 -12.92 -7.25 2.72
CA GLY A 86 -11.69 -6.89 3.41
C GLY A 86 -11.48 -5.39 3.55
N ARG A 87 -10.28 -5.03 3.99
CA ARG A 87 -9.87 -3.65 4.28
C ARG A 87 -8.99 -3.06 3.19
N LEU A 88 -8.99 -1.74 3.07
CA LEU A 88 -8.03 -1.04 2.23
C LEU A 88 -6.62 -1.24 2.77
N THR A 89 -5.70 -1.57 1.86
CA THR A 89 -4.26 -1.52 2.12
C THR A 89 -3.59 -0.51 1.20
N PHE A 90 -2.58 0.17 1.74
CA PHE A 90 -1.84 1.22 1.06
C PHE A 90 -0.34 0.98 1.22
N SER A 91 0.40 1.00 0.13
CA SER A 91 1.85 0.83 0.14
C SER A 91 2.52 1.77 -0.84
N LEU A 92 3.41 2.63 -0.35
CA LEU A 92 4.37 3.35 -1.18
C LEU A 92 5.44 2.35 -1.65
N SER A 93 5.40 1.99 -2.94
CA SER A 93 6.13 0.84 -3.47
C SER A 93 7.44 1.21 -4.15
N LYS A 94 7.51 2.38 -4.75
CA LYS A 94 8.69 2.89 -5.44
C LYS A 94 8.74 4.40 -5.35
N MET A 95 9.93 4.95 -5.34
CA MET A 95 10.19 6.39 -5.49
C MET A 95 11.49 6.59 -6.23
N ASP A 96 11.46 7.44 -7.23
CA ASP A 96 12.61 7.96 -7.97
C ASP A 96 12.62 9.49 -7.84
N VAL A 97 13.75 10.03 -7.46
CA VAL A 97 13.95 11.47 -7.28
C VAL A 97 15.26 11.86 -7.94
N ASP A 98 15.22 12.80 -8.86
CA ASP A 98 16.37 13.47 -9.42
C ASP A 98 16.24 15.01 -9.25
N GLU A 99 17.08 15.78 -9.92
CA GLU A 99 17.11 17.25 -9.78
C GLU A 99 15.81 17.92 -10.27
N ASP A 100 15.15 17.36 -11.27
CA ASP A 100 14.01 17.99 -11.96
C ASP A 100 12.71 17.18 -11.81
N ARG A 101 12.80 15.93 -11.38
CA ARG A 101 11.67 15.00 -11.42
C ARG A 101 11.56 14.17 -10.14
N LEU A 102 10.33 14.02 -9.72
CA LEU A 102 9.95 13.10 -8.66
C LEU A 102 8.84 12.20 -9.16
N GLU A 103 9.11 10.91 -9.15
CA GLU A 103 8.11 9.88 -9.42
C GLU A 103 7.96 8.95 -8.22
N TRP A 104 6.75 8.58 -7.96
CA TRP A 104 6.45 7.59 -6.94
C TRP A 104 5.28 6.71 -7.35
N VAL A 105 5.31 5.48 -6.87
CA VAL A 105 4.31 4.45 -7.17
C VAL A 105 3.69 3.97 -5.88
N VAL A 106 2.37 4.00 -5.84
CA VAL A 106 1.59 3.41 -4.75
C VAL A 106 0.85 2.17 -5.25
N ASN A 107 0.72 1.21 -4.37
CA ASN A 107 -0.18 0.10 -4.55
C ASN A 107 -1.32 0.23 -3.53
N ILE A 108 -2.54 0.32 -4.03
CA ILE A 108 -3.74 0.43 -3.21
C ILE A 108 -4.59 -0.80 -3.48
N ARG A 109 -4.85 -1.60 -2.43
CA ARG A 109 -5.88 -2.64 -2.46
C ARG A 109 -7.08 -2.09 -1.73
N TYR A 110 -8.27 -2.26 -2.28
CA TYR A 110 -9.46 -1.60 -1.78
C TYR A 110 -10.66 -2.54 -1.74
N PRO A 111 -11.58 -2.32 -0.79
CA PRO A 111 -12.84 -3.06 -0.70
C PRO A 111 -13.68 -2.90 -1.97
N TYR A 112 -14.50 -3.88 -2.29
CA TYR A 112 -15.33 -3.87 -3.49
C TYR A 112 -16.24 -2.64 -3.57
N THR A 113 -16.80 -2.22 -2.45
CA THR A 113 -17.71 -1.07 -2.38
C THR A 113 -17.03 0.28 -2.64
N TYR A 114 -15.69 0.32 -2.60
CA TYR A 114 -14.92 1.55 -2.80
C TYR A 114 -14.28 1.68 -4.19
N LYS A 115 -14.45 0.69 -5.06
CA LYS A 115 -13.77 0.59 -6.35
C LYS A 115 -13.94 1.79 -7.28
N ASP A 116 -15.11 2.42 -7.29
CA ASP A 116 -15.44 3.54 -8.19
C ASP A 116 -14.97 4.91 -7.67
N GLN A 117 -14.53 4.99 -6.41
CA GLN A 117 -14.14 6.23 -5.74
C GLN A 117 -12.64 6.34 -5.46
N VAL A 118 -11.95 5.21 -5.33
CA VAL A 118 -10.55 5.17 -4.84
C VAL A 118 -9.61 6.07 -5.63
N THR A 119 -9.71 6.07 -6.96
CA THR A 119 -8.86 6.89 -7.84
C THR A 119 -9.14 8.38 -7.66
N ALA A 120 -10.41 8.78 -7.63
CA ALA A 120 -10.80 10.17 -7.45
C ALA A 120 -10.40 10.70 -6.08
N ASP A 121 -10.63 9.92 -5.03
CA ASP A 121 -10.27 10.30 -3.66
C ASP A 121 -8.75 10.43 -3.51
N PHE A 122 -7.97 9.49 -4.06
CA PHE A 122 -6.52 9.59 -4.03
C PHE A 122 -6.02 10.82 -4.79
N THR A 123 -6.54 11.08 -6.00
CA THR A 123 -6.20 12.27 -6.78
C THR A 123 -6.47 13.56 -5.99
N ALA A 124 -7.63 13.64 -5.35
CA ALA A 124 -7.99 14.81 -4.54
C ALA A 124 -7.05 15.04 -3.35
N GLN A 125 -6.45 13.98 -2.79
CA GLN A 125 -5.49 14.10 -1.68
C GLN A 125 -4.09 14.54 -2.14
N VAL A 126 -3.65 14.18 -3.35
CA VAL A 126 -2.29 14.48 -3.82
C VAL A 126 -2.22 15.80 -4.62
N ALA A 127 -3.31 16.21 -5.26
CA ALA A 127 -3.37 17.43 -6.08
C ALA A 127 -2.98 18.72 -5.33
N PRO A 128 -3.41 18.95 -4.06
CA PRO A 128 -3.01 20.15 -3.31
C PRO A 128 -1.49 20.25 -3.07
N ALA A 129 -0.76 19.15 -3.13
CA ALA A 129 0.71 19.11 -3.05
C ALA A 129 1.39 19.30 -4.41
N GLY A 130 0.64 19.65 -5.46
CA GLY A 130 1.15 19.83 -6.82
C GLY A 130 1.46 18.53 -7.56
N MET A 131 1.02 17.40 -7.03
CA MET A 131 1.26 16.09 -7.63
C MET A 131 0.17 15.73 -8.62
N VAL A 132 0.55 15.08 -9.70
CA VAL A 132 -0.35 14.65 -10.76
C VAL A 132 -0.30 13.14 -10.88
N MET A 133 -1.45 12.52 -11.06
CA MET A 133 -1.54 11.10 -11.33
C MET A 133 -1.33 10.88 -12.83
N ASP A 134 -0.15 10.40 -13.21
CA ASP A 134 0.27 10.20 -14.60
C ASP A 134 -0.27 8.87 -15.16
N LYS A 135 -0.23 7.83 -14.33
CA LYS A 135 -0.66 6.49 -14.74
C LYS A 135 -1.51 5.81 -13.67
N VAL A 136 -2.64 5.27 -14.11
CA VAL A 136 -3.49 4.41 -13.29
C VAL A 136 -3.54 3.02 -13.92
N ASP A 137 -3.07 2.02 -13.19
CA ASP A 137 -3.21 0.62 -13.56
C ASP A 137 -4.24 -0.02 -12.62
N ALA A 138 -5.50 0.10 -13.00
CA ALA A 138 -6.62 -0.38 -12.21
C ALA A 138 -7.12 -1.72 -12.76
N HIS A 139 -7.15 -2.73 -11.91
CA HIS A 139 -7.73 -4.02 -12.24
C HIS A 139 -9.20 -4.08 -11.82
N ASN A 140 -10.02 -4.71 -12.66
CA ASN A 140 -11.40 -4.94 -12.33
C ASN A 140 -11.52 -5.81 -11.08
N THR A 141 -12.27 -5.31 -10.11
CA THR A 141 -12.72 -6.11 -8.99
C THR A 141 -14.03 -6.82 -9.34
N TYR A 142 -14.13 -8.07 -8.98
CA TYR A 142 -15.39 -8.82 -9.09
C TYR A 142 -15.69 -9.48 -7.75
N ARG A 143 -16.96 -9.78 -7.55
CA ARG A 143 -17.45 -10.42 -6.34
C ARG A 143 -18.42 -11.52 -6.73
N PHE A 144 -18.25 -12.69 -6.14
CA PHE A 144 -19.25 -13.74 -6.20
C PHE A 144 -20.15 -13.67 -4.96
N PRO A 145 -21.48 -13.78 -5.13
CA PRO A 145 -22.39 -13.94 -4.01
C PRO A 145 -22.02 -15.17 -3.17
N MET A 146 -21.99 -15.00 -1.85
CA MET A 146 -21.61 -16.08 -0.91
C MET A 146 -22.56 -17.27 -0.96
N ASP A 147 -23.79 -17.05 -1.39
CA ASP A 147 -24.80 -18.07 -1.59
C ASP A 147 -24.76 -18.73 -2.97
N HIS A 148 -23.82 -18.34 -3.84
CA HIS A 148 -23.64 -18.97 -5.14
C HIS A 148 -23.31 -20.46 -4.98
N PRO A 149 -23.96 -21.40 -5.72
CA PRO A 149 -23.78 -22.84 -5.53
C PRO A 149 -22.32 -23.30 -5.57
N MET A 150 -21.53 -22.75 -6.52
CA MET A 150 -20.11 -23.04 -6.64
C MET A 150 -19.33 -22.64 -5.38
N ILE A 151 -19.61 -21.45 -4.83
CA ILE A 151 -18.94 -20.96 -3.61
C ILE A 151 -19.26 -21.87 -2.43
N ARG A 152 -20.53 -22.25 -2.26
CA ARG A 152 -20.94 -23.18 -1.20
C ARG A 152 -20.26 -24.54 -1.33
N THR A 153 -20.16 -25.09 -2.53
CA THR A 153 -19.49 -26.36 -2.77
C THR A 153 -18.02 -26.29 -2.43
N LEU A 154 -17.31 -25.28 -2.94
CA LEU A 154 -15.88 -25.09 -2.70
C LEU A 154 -15.58 -24.90 -1.20
N ARG A 155 -16.37 -24.11 -0.50
CA ARG A 155 -16.27 -23.92 0.94
C ARG A 155 -16.47 -25.22 1.70
N GLY A 156 -17.56 -25.95 1.40
CA GLY A 156 -17.83 -27.23 2.07
C GLY A 156 -16.71 -28.23 1.91
N VAL A 157 -16.17 -28.39 0.71
CA VAL A 157 -15.01 -29.27 0.46
C VAL A 157 -13.79 -28.82 1.23
N TYR A 158 -13.50 -27.52 1.26
CA TYR A 158 -12.34 -27.00 2.01
C TYR A 158 -12.48 -27.26 3.51
N GLU A 159 -13.63 -26.94 4.10
CA GLU A 159 -13.93 -27.11 5.51
C GLU A 159 -13.89 -28.60 5.93
N GLU A 160 -14.44 -29.49 5.09
CA GLU A 160 -14.40 -30.94 5.29
C GLU A 160 -12.98 -31.49 5.31
N LEU A 161 -12.14 -31.05 4.36
CA LEU A 161 -10.79 -31.58 4.22
C LEU A 161 -9.78 -30.98 5.21
N THR A 162 -9.97 -29.75 5.62
CA THR A 162 -8.98 -29.02 6.43
C THR A 162 -9.38 -28.78 7.88
N GLY A 163 -10.67 -28.86 8.18
CA GLY A 163 -11.23 -28.47 9.46
C GLY A 163 -11.12 -26.96 9.76
N LYS A 164 -10.79 -26.13 8.75
CA LYS A 164 -10.61 -24.68 8.89
C LYS A 164 -11.81 -23.93 8.32
N ASP A 165 -12.09 -22.75 8.88
CA ASP A 165 -13.06 -21.82 8.29
C ASP A 165 -12.61 -21.37 6.90
N SER A 166 -13.53 -21.38 5.96
CA SER A 166 -13.32 -21.01 4.56
C SER A 166 -13.89 -19.64 4.23
N THR A 167 -13.94 -18.71 5.17
CA THR A 167 -14.40 -17.36 4.88
C THR A 167 -13.57 -16.77 3.73
N PRO A 168 -14.17 -16.48 2.55
CA PRO A 168 -13.44 -15.96 1.43
C PRO A 168 -12.81 -14.62 1.75
N GLY A 169 -11.53 -14.52 1.49
CA GLY A 169 -10.79 -13.27 1.52
C GLY A 169 -10.49 -12.78 0.11
N HIS A 170 -10.05 -11.55 -0.01
CA HIS A 170 -9.44 -11.08 -1.24
C HIS A 170 -7.98 -10.74 -0.96
N GLU A 171 -7.08 -11.50 -1.51
CA GLU A 171 -5.66 -11.26 -1.36
C GLU A 171 -4.98 -11.16 -2.73
N GLY A 172 -5.25 -10.09 -3.46
CA GLY A 172 -4.52 -9.79 -4.67
C GLY A 172 -5.19 -10.17 -5.98
N GLY A 173 -4.49 -9.88 -7.09
CA GLY A 173 -4.94 -10.17 -8.42
C GLY A 173 -4.75 -11.63 -8.81
N THR A 174 -5.74 -12.19 -9.50
CA THR A 174 -5.68 -13.52 -10.10
C THR A 174 -6.12 -13.47 -11.55
N TYR A 175 -5.86 -14.52 -12.32
CA TYR A 175 -6.37 -14.64 -13.70
C TYR A 175 -7.91 -14.60 -13.80
N ALA A 176 -8.61 -14.85 -12.71
CA ALA A 176 -10.05 -14.68 -12.64
C ALA A 176 -10.53 -13.25 -12.93
N GLN A 177 -9.67 -12.24 -12.80
CA GLN A 177 -9.99 -10.86 -13.18
C GLN A 177 -10.19 -10.66 -14.67
N VAL A 178 -9.61 -11.52 -15.51
CA VAL A 178 -9.68 -11.41 -16.98
C VAL A 178 -10.55 -12.47 -17.62
N VAL A 179 -11.01 -13.45 -16.86
CA VAL A 179 -11.88 -14.52 -17.37
C VAL A 179 -13.22 -14.50 -16.62
N PRO A 180 -14.31 -14.07 -17.26
CA PRO A 180 -15.63 -14.02 -16.62
C PRO A 180 -16.08 -15.38 -16.09
N GLY A 181 -16.66 -15.38 -14.90
CA GLY A 181 -17.28 -16.58 -14.30
C GLY A 181 -16.30 -17.55 -13.62
N ILE A 182 -15.01 -17.22 -13.54
CA ILE A 182 -14.05 -18.03 -12.81
C ILE A 182 -13.98 -17.59 -11.34
N VAL A 183 -14.04 -18.55 -10.43
CA VAL A 183 -13.78 -18.37 -9.00
C VAL A 183 -12.35 -18.84 -8.71
N PRO A 184 -11.45 -17.98 -8.24
CA PRO A 184 -10.14 -18.43 -7.76
C PRO A 184 -10.32 -19.23 -6.47
N PHE A 185 -9.71 -20.38 -6.40
CA PHE A 185 -9.78 -21.26 -5.26
C PHE A 185 -8.41 -21.88 -4.96
N GLY A 186 -7.97 -21.80 -3.71
CA GLY A 186 -6.71 -22.36 -3.27
C GLY A 186 -5.53 -21.39 -3.44
N SER A 187 -4.33 -21.90 -3.42
CA SER A 187 -3.01 -21.28 -3.56
C SER A 187 -2.41 -20.53 -2.35
N ILE A 188 -3.21 -20.04 -1.42
CA ILE A 188 -2.68 -19.43 -0.18
C ILE A 188 -3.48 -20.04 0.99
N PHE A 189 -2.79 -20.74 1.88
CA PHE A 189 -3.35 -21.38 3.07
C PHE A 189 -2.64 -20.90 4.33
#